data_47ca3ad012df342b6e543ef7fa5acda8
#
_entry.id   47ca3ad012df342b6e543ef7fa5acda8
#
_cell.length_a   1.000
_cell.length_b   1.000
_cell.length_c   1.000
_cell.angle_alpha   90.00
_cell.angle_beta   90.00
_cell.angle_gamma   90.00
#
_symmetry.space_group_name_H-M   'P 1'
#
loop_
_entity.id
_entity.type
_entity.pdbx_description
1 polymer ?
#
loop_
_entity_poly.entity_id
_entity_poly.type
_entity_poly.pdbx_seq_one_letter_code
_entity_poly.pdbx_strand_id
1 'polypeptide(L)'
;MHKTILFAFVILSGLSAGALAANQVIHQQGRVFSSESVTIKKGGALTFVNDDSIPHNIMSGTKGSEFNLGSQAPGMSTDVTFKETGDVQVICAIHPRMKMMVKVTD
;
A
#
# COMPACT_ATOMS: atom_id res chain seq x y z
N MET A 1 7.00 33.08 -50.66
CA MET A 1 7.72 31.91 -50.15
C MET A 1 7.24 31.61 -48.75
N HIS A 2 6.32 30.69 -48.64
CA HIS A 2 5.81 30.28 -47.36
C HIS A 2 6.49 28.98 -46.98
N LYS A 3 7.34 29.05 -45.98
CA LYS A 3 7.81 27.84 -45.34
C LYS A 3 6.71 27.33 -44.42
N THR A 4 6.06 26.31 -44.87
CA THR A 4 5.16 25.56 -44.00
C THR A 4 6.01 24.81 -43.00
N ILE A 5 6.08 25.31 -41.79
CA ILE A 5 6.71 24.58 -40.71
C ILE A 5 5.71 23.50 -40.31
N LEU A 6 5.97 22.30 -40.77
CA LEU A 6 5.24 21.13 -40.30
C LEU A 6 5.74 20.84 -38.89
N PHE A 7 5.01 21.26 -37.91
CA PHE A 7 5.22 20.73 -36.57
C PHE A 7 4.72 19.29 -36.57
N ALA A 8 5.66 18.39 -36.70
CA ALA A 8 5.35 17.01 -36.34
C ALA A 8 5.11 16.97 -34.85
N PHE A 9 3.85 17.04 -34.47
CA PHE A 9 3.45 16.68 -33.12
C PHE A 9 3.72 15.18 -32.98
N VAL A 10 4.85 14.85 -32.42
CA VAL A 10 5.04 13.52 -31.90
C VAL A 10 4.20 13.49 -30.63
N ILE A 11 2.95 13.09 -30.77
CA ILE A 11 2.12 12.78 -29.63
C ILE A 11 2.70 11.50 -29.04
N LEU A 12 3.48 11.66 -28.00
CA LEU A 12 3.93 10.54 -27.17
C LEU A 12 2.75 10.00 -26.33
N SER A 13 1.60 9.81 -26.95
CA SER A 13 0.37 9.43 -26.25
C SER A 13 0.29 7.94 -25.92
N GLY A 14 1.30 7.15 -26.29
CA GLY A 14 1.26 5.71 -26.09
C GLY A 14 1.98 5.20 -24.85
N LEU A 15 2.59 6.05 -24.05
CA LEU A 15 3.55 5.60 -23.03
C LEU A 15 3.08 5.74 -21.59
N SER A 16 1.82 6.06 -21.37
CA SER A 16 1.22 6.00 -20.03
C SER A 16 0.98 4.56 -19.55
N ALA A 17 1.21 3.57 -20.40
CA ALA A 17 1.00 2.15 -20.08
C ALA A 17 1.96 1.60 -19.03
N GLY A 18 2.92 2.37 -18.55
CA GLY A 18 3.89 1.92 -17.57
C GLY A 18 3.87 2.66 -16.24
N ALA A 19 2.92 3.58 -16.05
CA ALA A 19 2.81 4.25 -14.76
C ALA A 19 2.21 3.29 -13.75
N LEU A 20 3.08 2.53 -13.06
CA LEU A 20 2.67 1.83 -11.85
C LEU A 20 2.31 2.89 -10.83
N ALA A 21 1.07 2.90 -10.39
CA ALA A 21 0.68 3.73 -9.26
C ALA A 21 1.54 3.34 -8.06
N ALA A 22 2.07 4.33 -7.36
CA ALA A 22 2.75 4.09 -6.09
C ALA A 22 1.78 3.37 -5.13
N ASN A 23 2.31 2.48 -4.29
CA ASN A 23 1.53 1.83 -3.26
C ASN A 23 0.90 2.89 -2.35
N GLN A 24 -0.32 2.62 -1.91
CA GLN A 24 -0.91 3.41 -0.84
C GLN A 24 -0.09 3.20 0.44
N VAL A 25 0.20 4.29 1.13
CA VAL A 25 1.00 4.27 2.35
C VAL A 25 0.10 4.30 3.58
N ILE A 26 0.34 3.37 4.49
CA ILE A 26 -0.31 3.32 5.79
C ILE A 26 0.71 3.70 6.84
N HIS A 27 0.49 4.80 7.51
CA HIS A 27 1.35 5.27 8.60
C HIS A 27 0.88 4.70 9.93
N GLN A 28 1.83 4.44 10.81
CA GLN A 28 1.57 4.06 12.19
C GLN A 28 2.13 5.15 13.08
N GLN A 29 1.26 5.87 13.75
CA GLN A 29 1.63 6.95 14.65
C GLN A 29 0.62 7.06 15.78
N GLY A 30 1.09 7.24 17.00
CA GLY A 30 0.23 7.27 18.17
C GLY A 30 -0.45 5.93 18.45
N ARG A 31 0.17 4.82 18.05
CA ARG A 31 -0.36 3.45 18.18
C ARG A 31 -1.68 3.26 17.44
N VAL A 32 -1.83 3.93 16.31
CA VAL A 32 -2.97 3.75 15.40
C VAL A 32 -2.46 3.66 13.96
N PHE A 33 -3.22 2.99 13.11
CA PHE A 33 -3.03 3.07 11.66
C PHE A 33 -3.68 4.35 11.12
N SER A 34 -3.08 4.94 10.10
CA SER A 34 -3.57 6.18 9.49
C SER A 34 -4.92 6.04 8.78
N SER A 35 -5.36 4.81 8.54
CA SER A 35 -6.66 4.49 7.96
C SER A 35 -7.31 3.34 8.70
N GLU A 36 -8.62 3.43 8.94
CA GLU A 36 -9.39 2.34 9.53
C GLU A 36 -9.72 1.25 8.51
N SER A 37 -9.86 1.65 7.24
CA SER A 37 -10.18 0.74 6.15
C SER A 37 -9.64 1.29 4.84
N VAL A 38 -9.11 0.41 4.00
CA VAL A 38 -8.70 0.72 2.63
C VAL A 38 -9.21 -0.36 1.71
N THR A 39 -9.43 0.00 0.45
CA THR A 39 -9.80 -0.94 -0.61
C THR A 39 -8.71 -0.99 -1.65
N ILE A 40 -8.26 -2.18 -1.97
CA ILE A 40 -7.25 -2.41 -3.01
C ILE A 40 -7.69 -3.54 -3.93
N LYS A 41 -7.11 -3.59 -5.10
CA LYS A 41 -7.33 -4.72 -6.02
C LYS A 41 -6.40 -5.89 -5.66
N LYS A 42 -6.87 -7.10 -5.93
CA LYS A 42 -6.08 -8.33 -5.81
C LYS A 42 -4.74 -8.17 -6.53
N GLY A 43 -3.67 -8.53 -5.87
CA GLY A 43 -2.30 -8.36 -6.35
C GLY A 43 -1.69 -7.00 -6.03
N GLY A 44 -2.48 -6.06 -5.50
CA GLY A 44 -1.98 -4.77 -5.05
C GLY A 44 -1.23 -4.87 -3.74
N ALA A 45 -0.47 -3.84 -3.42
CA ALA A 45 0.33 -3.77 -2.21
C ALA A 45 0.04 -2.50 -1.42
N LEU A 46 0.24 -2.60 -0.11
CA LEU A 46 0.28 -1.46 0.80
C LEU A 46 1.68 -1.33 1.37
N THR A 47 2.13 -0.10 1.56
CA THR A 47 3.38 0.21 2.25
C THR A 47 3.06 0.64 3.68
N PHE A 48 3.56 -0.09 4.66
CA PHE A 48 3.41 0.23 6.07
C PHE A 48 4.66 0.94 6.58
N VAL A 49 4.48 2.13 7.15
CA VAL A 49 5.57 2.94 7.69
C VAL A 49 5.38 3.12 9.19
N ASN A 50 6.41 2.83 9.98
CA ASN A 50 6.38 3.07 11.41
C ASN A 50 6.89 4.48 11.71
N ASP A 51 5.98 5.41 11.96
CA ASP A 51 6.28 6.79 12.35
C ASP A 51 6.28 6.99 13.87
N ASP A 52 6.08 5.93 14.64
CA ASP A 52 6.19 5.98 16.09
C ASP A 52 7.65 5.85 16.55
N SER A 53 7.89 6.22 17.79
CA SER A 53 9.18 6.04 18.47
C SER A 53 9.36 4.66 19.09
N ILE A 54 8.38 3.79 18.95
CA ILE A 54 8.35 2.43 19.48
C ILE A 54 8.21 1.41 18.34
N PRO A 55 8.68 0.17 18.50
CA PRO A 55 8.48 -0.85 17.48
C PRO A 55 7.01 -1.27 17.39
N HIS A 56 6.63 -1.69 16.20
CA HIS A 56 5.35 -2.33 15.90
C HIS A 56 5.58 -3.70 15.26
N ASN A 57 4.55 -4.52 15.22
CA ASN A 57 4.59 -5.82 14.55
C ASN A 57 3.29 -6.04 13.76
N ILE A 58 3.35 -5.74 12.49
CA ILE A 58 2.19 -5.80 11.60
C ILE A 58 1.96 -7.24 11.19
N MET A 59 0.74 -7.70 11.38
CA MET A 59 0.36 -9.06 11.04
C MET A 59 -1.10 -9.17 10.64
N SER A 60 -1.44 -10.28 10.03
CA SER A 60 -2.82 -10.70 9.76
C SER A 60 -2.99 -12.16 10.12
N GLY A 61 -4.04 -12.48 10.85
CA GLY A 61 -4.49 -13.85 11.10
C GLY A 61 -5.68 -14.24 10.23
N THR A 62 -6.06 -13.42 9.27
CA THR A 62 -7.19 -13.71 8.37
C THR A 62 -6.88 -14.91 7.50
N LYS A 63 -7.74 -15.94 7.54
CA LYS A 63 -7.55 -17.17 6.78
C LYS A 63 -7.39 -16.87 5.29
N GLY A 64 -6.33 -17.40 4.69
CA GLY A 64 -5.99 -17.18 3.28
C GLY A 64 -5.12 -15.95 3.04
N SER A 65 -4.98 -15.09 4.03
CA SER A 65 -4.17 -13.85 3.95
C SER A 65 -3.33 -13.64 5.21
N GLU A 66 -2.83 -14.74 5.77
CA GLU A 66 -1.99 -14.71 6.97
C GLU A 66 -0.61 -14.17 6.61
N PHE A 67 -0.11 -13.26 7.43
CA PHE A 67 1.27 -12.82 7.37
C PHE A 67 1.71 -12.26 8.72
N ASN A 68 3.00 -12.23 8.93
CA ASN A 68 3.61 -11.59 10.09
C ASN A 68 4.96 -11.00 9.65
N LEU A 69 5.08 -9.68 9.71
CA LEU A 69 6.28 -8.98 9.25
C LEU A 69 7.40 -8.97 10.29
N GLY A 70 7.14 -9.51 11.48
CA GLY A 70 8.09 -9.41 12.59
C GLY A 70 8.16 -7.98 13.13
N SER A 71 9.19 -7.68 13.90
CA SER A 71 9.37 -6.36 14.51
C SER A 71 9.71 -5.32 13.45
N GLN A 72 8.93 -4.25 13.42
CA GLN A 72 9.19 -3.09 12.58
C GLN A 72 9.69 -1.95 13.45
N ALA A 73 10.98 -1.62 13.31
CA ALA A 73 11.61 -0.55 14.07
C ALA A 73 11.08 0.83 13.64
N PRO A 74 11.20 1.86 14.51
CA PRO A 74 10.89 3.23 14.12
C PRO A 74 11.57 3.64 12.82
N GLY A 75 10.81 4.24 11.91
CA GLY A 75 11.28 4.66 10.60
C GLY A 75 11.30 3.57 9.53
N MET A 76 11.07 2.31 9.88
CA MET A 76 11.01 1.23 8.88
C MET A 76 9.78 1.34 8.01
N SER A 77 9.95 0.97 6.75
CA SER A 77 8.91 0.88 5.73
C SER A 77 8.91 -0.53 5.15
N THR A 78 7.74 -1.15 5.04
CA THR A 78 7.61 -2.53 4.57
C THR A 78 6.40 -2.65 3.65
N ASP A 79 6.57 -3.29 2.50
CA ASP A 79 5.49 -3.54 1.55
C ASP A 79 4.83 -4.90 1.82
N VAL A 80 3.51 -4.94 1.72
CA VAL A 80 2.72 -6.17 1.81
C VAL A 80 1.84 -6.28 0.58
N THR A 81 1.97 -7.39 -0.15
CA THR A 81 1.12 -7.70 -1.30
C THR A 81 -0.05 -8.56 -0.85
N PHE A 82 -1.26 -8.20 -1.30
CA PHE A 82 -2.49 -8.90 -0.98
C PHE A 82 -2.95 -9.69 -2.20
N LYS A 83 -2.85 -11.01 -2.15
CA LYS A 83 -3.07 -11.89 -3.30
C LYS A 83 -4.46 -12.51 -3.36
N GLU A 84 -5.19 -12.50 -2.26
CA GLU A 84 -6.52 -13.11 -2.14
C GLU A 84 -7.57 -12.06 -1.92
N THR A 85 -8.72 -12.20 -2.61
CA THR A 85 -9.87 -11.34 -2.39
C THR A 85 -10.50 -11.60 -1.02
N GLY A 86 -11.12 -10.59 -0.46
CA GLY A 86 -11.83 -10.66 0.82
C GLY A 86 -11.41 -9.54 1.76
N ASP A 87 -11.95 -9.60 2.95
CA ASP A 87 -11.65 -8.64 4.01
C ASP A 87 -10.52 -9.16 4.88
N VAL A 88 -9.41 -8.46 4.89
CA VAL A 88 -8.21 -8.83 5.65
C VAL A 88 -8.08 -7.90 6.85
N GLN A 89 -8.11 -8.47 8.05
CA GLN A 89 -7.86 -7.70 9.25
C GLN A 89 -6.35 -7.64 9.52
N VAL A 90 -5.82 -6.43 9.55
CA VAL A 90 -4.42 -6.16 9.87
C VAL A 90 -4.34 -5.59 11.28
N ILE A 91 -3.46 -6.14 12.09
CA ILE A 91 -3.26 -5.73 13.47
C ILE A 91 -1.78 -5.52 13.78
N CYS A 92 -1.50 -4.87 14.90
CA CYS A 92 -0.17 -4.93 15.51
C CYS A 92 -0.18 -5.99 16.63
N ALA A 93 0.71 -6.97 16.55
CA ALA A 93 0.76 -8.06 17.54
C ALA A 93 1.13 -7.57 18.94
N ILE A 94 1.86 -6.45 19.05
CA ILE A 94 2.27 -5.85 20.34
C ILE A 94 1.15 -4.97 20.91
N HIS A 95 0.35 -4.35 20.06
CA HIS A 95 -0.74 -3.47 20.43
C HIS A 95 -2.04 -3.92 19.73
N PRO A 96 -2.75 -4.94 20.24
CA PRO A 96 -3.87 -5.55 19.51
C PRO A 96 -5.04 -4.61 19.21
N ARG A 97 -5.10 -3.45 19.87
CA ARG A 97 -6.09 -2.41 19.55
C ARG A 97 -5.78 -1.67 18.26
N MET A 98 -4.51 -1.69 17.80
CA MET A 98 -4.13 -1.22 16.47
C MET A 98 -4.64 -2.22 15.46
N LYS A 99 -5.68 -1.85 14.75
CA LYS A 99 -6.28 -2.69 13.71
C LYS A 99 -6.85 -1.86 12.59
N MET A 100 -6.82 -2.43 11.40
CA MET A 100 -7.45 -1.86 10.21
C MET A 100 -8.00 -2.99 9.35
N MET A 101 -8.90 -2.64 8.46
CA MET A 101 -9.45 -3.58 7.47
C MET A 101 -8.91 -3.24 6.09
N VAL A 102 -8.42 -4.25 5.38
CA VAL A 102 -8.05 -4.15 3.97
C VAL A 102 -9.06 -4.95 3.16
N LYS A 103 -9.84 -4.26 2.33
CA LYS A 103 -10.78 -4.90 1.41
C LYS A 103 -10.07 -5.16 0.10
N VAL A 104 -9.87 -6.42 -0.22
CA VAL A 104 -9.21 -6.85 -1.45
C VAL A 104 -10.28 -7.29 -2.44
N THR A 105 -10.36 -6.59 -3.57
CA THR A 105 -11.35 -6.82 -4.62
C THR A 105 -10.72 -7.36 -5.89
N ASP A 106 -11.55 -7.86 -6.78
CA ASP A 106 -11.10 -8.28 -8.12
C ASP A 106 -10.63 -7.11 -8.99
#